data_516009b4cad1281b112422417917358e
#
_entry.id   516009b4cad1281b112422417917358e
#
_cell.length_a   1.000
_cell.length_b   1.000
_cell.length_c   1.000
_cell.angle_alpha   90.00
_cell.angle_beta   90.00
_cell.angle_gamma   90.00
#
_symmetry.space_group_name_H-M   'P 1'
#
loop_
_entity.id
_entity.type
_entity.pdbx_description
1 polymer ?
#
loop_
_entity_poly.entity_id
_entity_poly.type
_entity_poly.pdbx_seq_one_letter_code
_entity_poly.pdbx_strand_id
1 'polypeptide(L)'
;MIEESPCTALDEDLREQMGAMAVRAAKAVGYRNAGTVEFLLDSHRQFYFMEINTRIQVEHGVTELVTGIDLVKEQIRIAAGEKLGLRQSDIHLTGHAMEVRINAENPDKILRRVRARFRNCIFPAETVCGLIRQFIRAI
;
A
#
# COMPACT_ATOMS: atom_id res chain seq x y z
N MET A 1 11.91 -0.51 5.99
CA MET A 1 10.94 -1.36 5.24
C MET A 1 10.81 -0.74 3.87
N ILE A 2 10.77 -1.57 2.83
CA ILE A 2 10.63 -1.14 1.42
C ILE A 2 9.39 -1.83 0.89
N GLU A 3 8.52 -1.07 0.23
CA GLU A 3 7.33 -1.54 -0.47
C GLU A 3 7.47 -1.22 -1.96
N GLU A 4 7.01 -2.10 -2.81
CA GLU A 4 7.04 -1.87 -4.26
C GLU A 4 5.74 -2.32 -4.95
N SER A 5 5.40 -1.67 -6.03
CA SER A 5 4.28 -2.03 -6.89
C SER A 5 4.60 -1.73 -8.37
N PRO A 6 4.31 -2.66 -9.31
CA PRO A 6 3.88 -4.04 -9.09
C PRO A 6 4.99 -4.91 -8.49
N CYS A 7 4.60 -5.98 -7.81
CA CYS A 7 5.55 -6.94 -7.24
C CYS A 7 6.25 -7.73 -8.36
N THR A 8 7.59 -7.73 -8.35
CA THR A 8 8.39 -8.39 -9.39
C THR A 8 8.37 -9.93 -9.30
N ALA A 9 7.97 -10.48 -8.14
CA ALA A 9 7.84 -11.92 -7.95
C ALA A 9 6.56 -12.52 -8.53
N LEU A 10 5.60 -11.69 -8.97
CA LEU A 10 4.32 -12.11 -9.51
C LEU A 10 4.30 -11.95 -11.04
N ASP A 11 3.87 -13.01 -11.74
CA ASP A 11 3.36 -12.87 -13.09
C ASP A 11 1.85 -12.50 -13.05
N GLU A 12 1.28 -12.24 -14.23
CA GLU A 12 -0.11 -11.80 -14.31
C GLU A 12 -1.10 -12.87 -13.83
N ASP A 13 -0.84 -14.15 -14.18
CA ASP A 13 -1.71 -15.27 -13.78
C ASP A 13 -1.79 -15.42 -12.26
N LEU A 14 -0.65 -15.37 -11.58
CA LEU A 14 -0.59 -15.49 -10.13
C LEU A 14 -1.19 -14.25 -9.44
N ARG A 15 -0.96 -13.08 -10.00
CA ARG A 15 -1.54 -11.83 -9.55
C ARG A 15 -3.06 -11.86 -9.64
N GLU A 16 -3.62 -12.35 -10.74
CA GLU A 16 -5.08 -12.50 -10.90
C GLU A 16 -5.66 -13.50 -9.89
N GLN A 17 -5.00 -14.63 -9.68
CA GLN A 17 -5.44 -15.63 -8.69
C GLN A 17 -5.48 -15.06 -7.26
N MET A 18 -4.41 -14.36 -6.86
CA MET A 18 -4.33 -13.70 -5.55
C MET A 18 -5.40 -12.62 -5.41
N GLY A 19 -5.57 -11.79 -6.44
CA GLY A 19 -6.60 -10.74 -6.48
C GLY A 19 -8.02 -11.31 -6.38
N ALA A 20 -8.31 -12.38 -7.13
CA ALA A 20 -9.61 -13.07 -7.05
C ALA A 20 -9.87 -13.65 -5.67
N MET A 21 -8.85 -14.19 -5.02
CA MET A 21 -8.96 -14.69 -3.63
C MET A 21 -9.25 -13.55 -2.66
N ALA A 22 -8.54 -12.43 -2.77
CA ALA A 22 -8.75 -11.25 -1.93
C ALA A 22 -10.18 -10.69 -2.08
N VAL A 23 -10.67 -10.58 -3.30
CA VAL A 23 -12.05 -10.14 -3.58
C VAL A 23 -13.08 -11.11 -2.99
N ARG A 24 -12.86 -12.43 -3.10
CA ARG A 24 -13.75 -13.43 -2.48
C ARG A 24 -13.79 -13.31 -0.97
N ALA A 25 -12.62 -13.14 -0.33
CA ALA A 25 -12.52 -12.96 1.12
C ALA A 25 -13.28 -11.70 1.57
N ALA A 26 -13.08 -10.57 0.93
CA ALA A 26 -13.77 -9.33 1.25
C ALA A 26 -15.30 -9.46 1.07
N LYS A 27 -15.76 -10.11 -0.01
CA LYS A 27 -17.19 -10.34 -0.27
C LYS A 27 -17.81 -11.27 0.76
N ALA A 28 -17.10 -12.33 1.19
CA ALA A 28 -17.62 -13.30 2.15
C ALA A 28 -17.95 -12.66 3.51
N VAL A 29 -17.22 -11.61 3.90
CA VAL A 29 -17.48 -10.88 5.16
C VAL A 29 -18.27 -9.58 4.94
N GLY A 30 -18.72 -9.31 3.72
CA GLY A 30 -19.48 -8.10 3.40
C GLY A 30 -18.67 -6.81 3.62
N TYR A 31 -17.34 -6.88 3.49
CA TYR A 31 -16.48 -5.74 3.74
C TYR A 31 -16.71 -4.59 2.75
N ARG A 32 -16.70 -3.38 3.27
CA ARG A 32 -16.81 -2.15 2.49
C ARG A 32 -15.69 -1.20 2.88
N ASN A 33 -15.30 -0.32 1.96
CA ASN A 33 -14.22 0.63 2.09
C ASN A 33 -12.85 0.05 1.72
N ALA A 34 -11.77 0.82 1.93
CA ALA A 34 -10.42 0.37 1.61
C ALA A 34 -9.88 -0.62 2.64
N GLY A 35 -9.17 -1.61 2.15
CA GLY A 35 -8.53 -2.63 2.99
C GLY A 35 -7.48 -3.38 2.18
N THR A 36 -6.69 -4.18 2.87
CA THR A 36 -5.63 -4.99 2.28
C THR A 36 -5.79 -6.44 2.71
N VAL A 37 -5.65 -7.35 1.76
CA VAL A 37 -5.54 -8.79 2.04
C VAL A 37 -4.09 -9.18 1.83
N GLU A 38 -3.48 -9.74 2.86
CA GLU A 38 -2.08 -10.12 2.86
C GLU A 38 -1.91 -11.62 2.64
N PHE A 39 -0.90 -11.95 1.84
CA PHE A 39 -0.53 -13.33 1.52
C PHE A 39 0.97 -13.54 1.70
N LEU A 40 1.35 -14.76 2.04
CA LEU A 40 2.71 -15.24 1.94
C LEU A 40 2.87 -15.99 0.64
N LEU A 41 3.92 -15.70 -0.11
CA LEU A 41 4.29 -16.44 -1.32
C LEU A 41 5.56 -17.24 -1.05
N ASP A 42 5.52 -18.55 -1.31
CA ASP A 42 6.69 -19.40 -1.14
C ASP A 42 7.54 -19.52 -2.42
N SER A 43 8.68 -20.20 -2.31
CA SER A 43 9.59 -20.43 -3.42
C SER A 43 9.01 -21.33 -4.54
N HIS A 44 7.95 -22.07 -4.26
CA HIS A 44 7.21 -22.91 -5.21
C HIS A 44 6.05 -22.18 -5.87
N ARG A 45 5.96 -20.84 -5.64
CA ARG A 45 4.88 -19.99 -6.16
C ARG A 45 3.48 -20.36 -5.63
N GLN A 46 3.43 -20.98 -4.43
CA GLN A 46 2.18 -21.19 -3.71
C GLN A 46 1.95 -20.00 -2.77
N PHE A 47 0.73 -19.48 -2.75
CA PHE A 47 0.40 -18.37 -1.86
C PHE A 47 -0.57 -18.81 -0.77
N TYR A 48 -0.38 -18.25 0.41
CA TYR A 48 -1.13 -18.58 1.61
C TYR A 48 -1.72 -17.31 2.20
N PHE A 49 -3.00 -17.35 2.51
CA PHE A 49 -3.67 -16.25 3.18
C PHE A 49 -3.03 -16.01 4.56
N MET A 50 -2.74 -14.76 4.88
CA MET A 50 -2.20 -14.35 6.16
C MET A 50 -3.24 -13.59 6.98
N GLU A 51 -3.67 -12.42 6.51
CA GLU A 51 -4.66 -11.60 7.22
C GLU A 51 -5.40 -10.63 6.30
N ILE A 52 -6.47 -10.04 6.85
CA ILE A 52 -7.15 -8.89 6.26
C ILE A 52 -6.98 -7.68 7.18
N ASN A 53 -6.43 -6.61 6.66
CA ASN A 53 -6.39 -5.33 7.33
C ASN A 53 -7.58 -4.48 6.87
N THR A 54 -8.59 -4.33 7.74
CA THR A 54 -9.82 -3.58 7.45
C THR A 54 -9.63 -2.07 7.61
N ARG A 55 -8.58 -1.55 7.03
CA ARG A 55 -8.15 -0.14 7.07
C ARG A 55 -7.22 0.16 5.92
N ILE A 56 -7.00 1.43 5.65
CA ILE A 56 -5.89 1.84 4.80
C ILE A 56 -4.56 1.54 5.51
N GLN A 57 -3.55 1.16 4.75
CA GLN A 57 -2.20 0.91 5.26
C GLN A 57 -1.26 2.04 4.85
N VAL A 58 -0.08 2.09 5.47
CA VAL A 58 0.93 3.11 5.19
C VAL A 58 1.36 3.06 3.74
N GLU A 59 1.55 1.85 3.23
CA GLU A 59 2.00 1.51 1.87
C GLU A 59 0.97 1.75 0.74
N HIS A 60 -0.19 2.33 1.04
CA HIS A 60 -1.20 2.64 0.02
C HIS A 60 -0.66 3.51 -1.13
N GLY A 61 0.38 4.32 -0.85
CA GLY A 61 0.95 5.26 -1.79
C GLY A 61 1.52 4.60 -3.04
N VAL A 62 2.13 3.41 -2.94
CA VAL A 62 2.62 2.70 -4.13
C VAL A 62 1.48 2.27 -5.05
N THR A 63 0.32 1.89 -4.48
CA THR A 63 -0.88 1.57 -5.25
C THR A 63 -1.43 2.81 -5.94
N GLU A 64 -1.54 3.94 -5.24
CA GLU A 64 -2.01 5.20 -5.82
C GLU A 64 -1.15 5.66 -6.99
N LEU A 65 0.18 5.56 -6.84
CA LEU A 65 1.12 5.97 -7.88
C LEU A 65 1.01 5.15 -9.16
N VAL A 66 0.81 3.83 -9.06
CA VAL A 66 0.72 2.97 -10.26
C VAL A 66 -0.67 2.89 -10.85
N THR A 67 -1.73 3.23 -10.10
CA THR A 67 -3.12 3.18 -10.58
C THR A 67 -3.69 4.54 -10.92
N GLY A 68 -3.11 5.62 -10.39
CA GLY A 68 -3.66 6.98 -10.50
C GLY A 68 -4.93 7.20 -9.67
N ILE A 69 -5.26 6.31 -8.73
CA ILE A 69 -6.45 6.39 -7.89
C ILE A 69 -6.07 6.90 -6.50
N ASP A 70 -6.71 7.96 -6.05
CA ASP A 70 -6.60 8.49 -4.69
C ASP A 70 -7.50 7.68 -3.74
N LEU A 71 -6.91 6.70 -3.03
CA LEU A 71 -7.63 5.79 -2.16
C LEU A 71 -8.27 6.51 -0.97
N VAL A 72 -7.63 7.53 -0.43
CA VAL A 72 -8.17 8.32 0.69
C VAL A 72 -9.40 9.10 0.26
N LYS A 73 -9.37 9.68 -0.92
CA LYS A 73 -10.53 10.37 -1.50
C LYS A 73 -11.70 9.40 -1.73
N GLU A 74 -11.43 8.22 -2.26
CA GLU A 74 -12.47 7.21 -2.45
C GLU A 74 -13.02 6.70 -1.11
N GLN A 75 -12.20 6.57 -0.06
CA GLN A 75 -12.69 6.26 1.29
C GLN A 75 -13.69 7.30 1.79
N ILE A 76 -13.40 8.59 1.60
CA ILE A 76 -14.29 9.69 2.01
C ILE A 76 -15.60 9.63 1.24
N ARG A 77 -15.56 9.39 -0.07
CA ARG A 77 -16.76 9.26 -0.91
C ARG A 77 -17.64 8.09 -0.49
N ILE A 78 -17.03 6.92 -0.24
CA ILE A 78 -17.76 5.73 0.25
C ILE A 78 -18.38 6.00 1.61
N ALA A 79 -17.67 6.69 2.51
CA ALA A 79 -18.19 7.06 3.82
C ALA A 79 -19.35 8.04 3.73
N ALA A 80 -19.37 8.90 2.71
CA ALA A 80 -20.49 9.78 2.39
C ALA A 80 -21.69 9.06 1.74
N GLY A 81 -21.58 7.76 1.51
CA GLY A 81 -22.65 6.95 0.90
C GLY A 81 -22.61 6.90 -0.62
N GLU A 82 -21.59 7.46 -1.24
CA GLU A 82 -21.42 7.40 -2.69
C GLU A 82 -21.06 5.97 -3.12
N LYS A 83 -21.45 5.62 -4.36
CA LYS A 83 -21.00 4.38 -4.99
C LYS A 83 -19.61 4.59 -5.57
N LEU A 84 -18.76 3.57 -5.44
CA LEU A 84 -17.48 3.56 -6.16
C LEU A 84 -17.76 3.61 -7.67
N GLY A 85 -17.31 4.68 -8.32
CA GLY A 85 -17.53 4.93 -9.76
C GLY A 85 -16.57 4.17 -10.68
N LEU A 86 -15.74 3.27 -10.12
CA LEU A 86 -14.71 2.53 -10.83
C LEU A 86 -15.11 1.05 -10.99
N ARG A 87 -14.80 0.49 -12.15
CA ARG A 87 -14.86 -0.96 -12.41
C ARG A 87 -13.46 -1.55 -12.32
N GLN A 88 -13.35 -2.84 -12.03
CA GLN A 88 -12.03 -3.50 -12.02
C GLN A 88 -11.31 -3.38 -13.38
N SER A 89 -12.07 -3.39 -14.49
CA SER A 89 -11.54 -3.22 -15.85
C SER A 89 -10.97 -1.83 -16.13
N ASP A 90 -11.29 -0.84 -15.30
CA ASP A 90 -10.82 0.53 -15.47
C ASP A 90 -9.46 0.75 -14.78
N ILE A 91 -9.03 -0.26 -13.99
CA ILE A 91 -7.80 -0.18 -13.20
C ILE A 91 -6.65 -0.79 -13.99
N HIS A 92 -5.70 0.05 -14.36
CA HIS A 92 -4.49 -0.36 -15.05
C HIS A 92 -3.27 0.03 -14.22
N LEU A 93 -2.30 -0.87 -14.15
CA LEU A 93 -1.01 -0.56 -13.54
C LEU A 93 -0.11 0.11 -14.57
N THR A 94 0.36 1.31 -14.27
CA THR A 94 1.25 2.08 -15.13
C THR A 94 2.53 2.40 -14.39
N GLY A 95 3.66 1.97 -14.95
CA GLY A 95 4.98 2.22 -14.38
C GLY A 95 5.27 1.34 -13.15
N HIS A 96 6.10 1.85 -12.28
CA HIS A 96 6.57 1.19 -11.06
C HIS A 96 6.72 2.22 -9.94
N ALA A 97 6.32 1.86 -8.74
CA ALA A 97 6.43 2.70 -7.56
C ALA A 97 7.15 1.97 -6.43
N MET A 98 7.91 2.71 -5.65
CA MET A 98 8.61 2.20 -4.47
C MET A 98 8.45 3.18 -3.32
N GLU A 99 8.14 2.64 -2.14
CA GLU A 99 8.09 3.37 -0.88
C GLU A 99 9.20 2.90 0.04
N VAL A 100 9.88 3.83 0.68
CA VAL A 100 10.89 3.54 1.70
C VAL A 100 10.48 4.21 3.00
N ARG A 101 10.26 3.42 4.05
CA ARG A 101 9.97 3.94 5.39
C ARG A 101 11.25 4.19 6.16
N ILE A 102 11.44 5.44 6.57
CA ILE A 102 12.57 5.86 7.39
C ILE A 102 12.10 6.04 8.82
N ASN A 103 12.56 5.18 9.72
CA ASN A 103 12.22 5.22 11.14
C ASN A 103 13.36 5.81 11.95
N ALA A 104 13.03 6.59 12.98
CA ALA A 104 14.00 7.03 13.97
C ALA A 104 14.25 5.90 14.96
N GLU A 105 15.27 5.08 14.68
CA GLU A 105 15.66 3.91 15.48
C GLU A 105 17.14 3.98 15.81
N ASN A 106 17.52 3.50 17.00
CA ASN A 106 18.91 3.45 17.42
C ASN A 106 19.48 2.05 17.14
N PRO A 107 20.44 1.91 16.21
CA PRO A 107 21.01 0.61 15.86
C PRO A 107 21.77 -0.04 17.02
N ASP A 108 22.37 0.75 17.94
CA ASP A 108 23.10 0.25 19.09
C ASP A 108 22.18 -0.29 20.20
N LYS A 109 20.86 -0.03 20.11
CA LYS A 109 19.85 -0.43 21.10
C LYS A 109 18.80 -1.37 20.50
N ILE A 110 19.24 -2.31 19.70
CA ILE A 110 18.37 -3.33 19.07
C ILE A 110 17.17 -2.64 18.36
N LEU A 111 17.45 -1.63 17.56
CA LEU A 111 16.47 -0.88 16.75
C LEU A 111 15.30 -0.32 17.59
N ARG A 112 15.51 0.03 18.85
CA ARG A 112 14.47 0.72 19.63
C ARG A 112 14.18 2.08 19.05
N ARG A 113 12.91 2.40 18.91
CA ARG A 113 12.45 3.73 18.49
C ARG A 113 12.99 4.79 19.45
N VAL A 114 13.52 5.86 18.88
CA VAL A 114 14.06 7.00 19.64
C VAL A 114 13.38 8.29 19.15
N ARG A 115 13.28 9.27 20.07
CA ARG A 115 12.91 10.62 19.64
C ARG A 115 14.11 11.23 18.93
N ALA A 116 13.99 11.46 17.63
CA ALA A 116 15.02 12.11 16.85
C ALA A 116 14.42 13.31 16.08
N ARG A 117 15.25 14.29 15.81
CA ARG A 117 14.92 15.41 14.94
C ARG A 117 15.76 15.27 13.69
N PHE A 118 15.11 15.11 12.54
CA PHE A 118 15.79 15.17 11.26
C PHE A 118 16.26 16.62 11.02
N ARG A 119 17.56 16.82 10.98
CA ARG A 119 18.16 18.12 10.63
C ARG A 119 18.77 18.01 9.23
N ASN A 120 18.59 19.05 8.43
CA ASN A 120 19.20 19.14 7.10
C ASN A 120 18.77 18.01 6.12
N CYS A 121 17.54 17.56 6.21
CA CYS A 121 16.98 16.65 5.20
C CYS A 121 16.74 17.43 3.91
N ILE A 122 17.48 17.11 2.87
CA ILE A 122 17.25 17.60 1.51
C ILE A 122 16.36 16.55 0.83
N PHE A 123 15.12 16.94 0.53
CA PHE A 123 14.23 16.11 -0.26
C PHE A 123 14.32 16.54 -1.73
N PRO A 124 14.44 15.59 -2.67
CA PRO A 124 14.35 15.91 -4.09
C PRO A 124 13.06 16.68 -4.36
N ALA A 125 13.14 17.72 -5.18
CA ALA A 125 12.01 18.61 -5.47
C ALA A 125 10.96 17.98 -6.42
N GLU A 126 11.24 16.80 -6.95
CA GLU A 126 10.44 16.16 -7.96
C GLU A 126 9.27 15.34 -7.38
N THR A 127 8.28 15.09 -8.20
CA THR A 127 6.96 14.51 -7.90
C THR A 127 7.02 13.16 -7.16
N VAL A 128 8.13 12.44 -7.29
CA VAL A 128 8.38 11.13 -6.64
C VAL A 128 8.47 11.22 -5.11
N CYS A 129 8.73 12.40 -4.55
CA CYS A 129 8.89 12.61 -3.11
C CYS A 129 7.70 13.30 -2.41
N GLY A 130 6.58 13.49 -3.08
CA GLY A 130 5.38 14.12 -2.50
C GLY A 130 4.87 13.45 -1.23
N LEU A 131 4.91 12.13 -1.19
CA LEU A 131 4.44 11.33 -0.04
C LEU A 131 5.35 11.45 1.19
N ILE A 132 6.65 11.56 1.02
CA ILE A 132 7.59 11.68 2.15
C ILE A 132 7.35 12.95 2.97
N ARG A 133 6.90 14.05 2.35
CA ARG A 133 6.59 15.29 3.05
C ARG A 133 5.42 15.21 4.03
N GLN A 134 4.45 14.35 3.78
CA GLN A 134 3.30 14.18 4.67
C GLN A 134 3.64 13.38 5.93
N PHE A 135 4.52 12.39 5.81
CA PHE A 135 4.88 11.52 6.94
C PHE A 135 5.77 12.17 7.98
N ILE A 136 6.64 13.10 7.60
CA ILE A 136 7.55 13.78 8.54
C ILE A 136 6.81 14.83 9.40
N ARG A 137 5.63 15.29 9.00
CA ARG A 137 4.82 16.24 9.79
C ARG A 137 3.95 15.58 10.86
N ALA A 138 3.76 14.28 10.81
CA ALA A 138 2.83 13.56 11.69
C ALA A 138 3.52 12.85 12.88
N ILE A 139 4.85 12.93 13.01
CA ILE A 139 5.65 12.44 14.12
C ILE A 139 6.34 13.64 14.80
#